data_9dc8cf4a65345445125249fdecfe6074
#
_entry.id   9dc8cf4a65345445125249fdecfe6074
#
_cell.length_a   1.000
_cell.length_b   1.000
_cell.length_c   1.000
_cell.angle_alpha   90.00
_cell.angle_beta   90.00
_cell.angle_gamma   90.00
#
_symmetry.space_group_name_H-M   'P 1'
#
loop_
_entity.id
_entity.type
_entity.pdbx_description
1 polymer ?
#
loop_
_entity_poly.entity_id
_entity_poly.type
_entity_poly.pdbx_seq_one_letter_code
_entity_poly.pdbx_strand_id
1 'polypeptide(L)'
;MKRKSITYYVSSVNGNDENDGLTQETPFRTLHRIRGRELGAGDRILLERGSVFENQYLHIRGKGEIGDPIEIASYGEGERPYICANGTGIWCQNYGIQLDSPAHVYQGNVSSAILLYDAEYIWIHDLEISNKDIINRDAVEEYL
;
A
#
# COMPACT_ATOMS: atom_id res chain seq x y z
N MET A 1 -17.21 21.82 -10.20
CA MET A 1 -16.89 21.89 -8.76
C MET A 1 -15.62 21.10 -8.46
N LYS A 2 -14.71 21.70 -7.72
CA LYS A 2 -13.47 21.02 -7.35
C LYS A 2 -13.77 19.93 -6.30
N ARG A 3 -13.27 18.73 -6.54
CA ARG A 3 -13.41 17.60 -5.60
C ARG A 3 -12.76 17.96 -4.26
N LYS A 4 -13.42 17.65 -3.15
CA LYS A 4 -12.86 17.83 -1.82
C LYS A 4 -11.89 16.68 -1.53
N SER A 5 -10.65 17.01 -1.19
CA SER A 5 -9.65 16.02 -0.82
C SER A 5 -9.94 15.40 0.55
N ILE A 6 -9.52 14.16 0.73
CA ILE A 6 -9.71 13.39 1.96
C ILE A 6 -8.35 13.01 2.51
N THR A 7 -8.18 13.13 3.84
CA THR A 7 -7.01 12.60 4.54
C THR A 7 -7.45 11.42 5.40
N TYR A 8 -6.81 10.29 5.21
CA TYR A 8 -7.00 9.09 6.03
C TYR A 8 -5.85 8.95 7.01
N TYR A 9 -6.17 8.59 8.24
CA TYR A 9 -5.22 8.34 9.31
C TYR A 9 -5.23 6.87 9.69
N VAL A 10 -4.06 6.27 9.81
CA VAL A 10 -3.90 4.86 10.20
C VAL A 10 -2.84 4.76 11.28
N SER A 11 -3.15 4.06 12.37
CA SER A 11 -2.22 3.84 13.48
C SER A 11 -2.38 2.42 14.01
N SER A 12 -1.31 1.65 13.98
CA SER A 12 -1.33 0.31 14.58
C SER A 12 -1.37 0.35 16.11
N VAL A 13 -0.99 1.49 16.69
CA VAL A 13 -0.90 1.67 18.15
C VAL A 13 -2.21 2.20 18.73
N ASN A 14 -2.77 3.23 18.10
CA ASN A 14 -3.92 3.97 18.61
C ASN A 14 -5.19 3.79 17.77
N GLY A 15 -5.13 2.98 16.71
CA GLY A 15 -6.23 2.84 15.78
C GLY A 15 -7.25 1.79 16.14
N ASN A 16 -8.38 1.88 15.47
CA ASN A 16 -9.46 0.90 15.51
C ASN A 16 -10.14 0.91 14.15
N ASP A 17 -10.29 -0.26 13.53
CA ASP A 17 -10.87 -0.38 12.20
C ASP A 17 -12.38 -0.06 12.17
N GLU A 18 -13.01 0.10 13.31
CA GLU A 18 -14.38 0.62 13.40
C GLU A 18 -14.43 2.15 13.34
N ASN A 19 -13.30 2.83 13.46
CA ASN A 19 -13.22 4.27 13.27
C ASN A 19 -13.45 4.67 11.82
N ASP A 20 -13.67 5.96 11.59
CA ASP A 20 -13.83 6.50 10.24
C ASP A 20 -12.50 6.80 9.53
N GLY A 21 -11.40 6.84 10.27
CA GLY A 21 -10.08 7.12 9.73
C GLY A 21 -9.86 8.57 9.29
N LEU A 22 -10.78 9.47 9.62
CA LEU A 22 -10.76 10.83 9.10
C LEU A 22 -10.07 11.87 9.99
N THR A 23 -9.73 11.48 11.22
CA THR A 23 -9.02 12.36 12.17
C THR A 23 -7.90 11.60 12.88
N GLN A 24 -6.97 12.35 13.47
CA GLN A 24 -5.89 11.75 14.26
C GLN A 24 -6.40 11.04 15.51
N GLU A 25 -7.57 11.41 16.00
CA GLU A 25 -8.22 10.82 17.18
C GLU A 25 -9.02 9.56 16.81
N THR A 26 -9.37 9.38 15.54
CA THR A 26 -10.18 8.26 15.07
C THR A 26 -9.51 7.51 13.92
N PRO A 27 -8.22 7.11 14.06
CA PRO A 27 -7.52 6.45 12.96
C PRO A 27 -8.00 5.01 12.77
N PHE A 28 -7.84 4.50 11.58
CA PHE A 28 -7.91 3.06 11.32
C PHE A 28 -6.74 2.36 12.00
N ARG A 29 -6.88 1.08 12.28
CA ARG A 29 -5.81 0.27 12.85
C ARG A 29 -4.97 -0.43 11.79
N THR A 30 -5.58 -0.85 10.70
CA THR A 30 -4.91 -1.64 9.66
C THR A 30 -4.97 -0.97 8.31
N LEU A 31 -4.02 -1.33 7.46
CA LEU A 31 -3.98 -0.88 6.07
C LEU A 31 -5.13 -1.47 5.25
N HIS A 32 -5.79 -2.50 5.75
CA HIS A 32 -6.95 -3.10 5.08
C HIS A 32 -8.07 -2.11 4.80
N ARG A 33 -8.21 -1.12 5.67
CA ARG A 33 -9.27 -0.12 5.53
C ARG A 33 -9.03 0.86 4.38
N ILE A 34 -7.77 0.97 3.94
CA ILE A 34 -7.40 1.85 2.81
C ILE A 34 -7.50 1.12 1.48
N ARG A 35 -7.25 -0.18 1.47
CA ARG A 35 -7.24 -0.97 0.24
C ARG A 35 -8.56 -0.88 -0.52
N GLY A 36 -8.48 -0.81 -1.84
CA GLY A 36 -9.66 -0.75 -2.69
C GLY A 36 -10.30 0.63 -2.81
N ARG A 37 -9.82 1.63 -2.08
CA ARG A 37 -10.31 3.01 -2.20
C ARG A 37 -9.65 3.69 -3.40
N GLU A 38 -10.44 4.33 -4.22
CA GLU A 38 -9.91 5.17 -5.29
C GLU A 38 -9.56 6.54 -4.73
N LEU A 39 -8.31 6.97 -4.92
CA LEU A 39 -7.80 8.23 -4.43
C LEU A 39 -7.78 9.26 -5.55
N GLY A 40 -7.82 10.53 -5.18
CA GLY A 40 -7.77 11.64 -6.12
C GLY A 40 -6.81 12.73 -5.66
N ALA A 41 -6.70 13.78 -6.46
CA ALA A 41 -5.80 14.89 -6.21
C ALA A 41 -5.97 15.46 -4.80
N GLY A 42 -4.85 15.61 -4.09
CA GLY A 42 -4.82 16.14 -2.73
C GLY A 42 -5.20 15.15 -1.63
N ASP A 43 -5.61 13.93 -1.96
CA ASP A 43 -5.87 12.91 -0.96
C ASP A 43 -4.58 12.49 -0.28
N ARG A 44 -4.66 12.17 0.99
CA ARG A 44 -3.50 11.80 1.81
C ARG A 44 -3.80 10.54 2.61
N ILE A 45 -2.81 9.70 2.73
CA ILE A 45 -2.79 8.57 3.67
C ILE A 45 -1.64 8.82 4.62
N LEU A 46 -1.95 9.05 5.89
CA LEU A 46 -0.96 9.36 6.91
C LEU A 46 -0.92 8.24 7.95
N LEU A 47 0.26 7.66 8.10
CA LEU A 47 0.53 6.57 9.03
C LEU A 47 1.21 7.14 10.27
N GLU A 48 0.73 6.77 11.47
CA GLU A 48 1.32 7.28 12.70
C GLU A 48 2.72 6.72 12.91
N ARG A 49 3.66 7.60 13.26
CA ARG A 49 5.01 7.20 13.64
C ARG A 49 4.96 6.28 14.86
N GLY A 50 5.82 5.27 14.88
CA GLY A 50 5.79 4.21 15.88
C GLY A 50 4.91 3.03 15.51
N SER A 51 4.13 3.13 14.44
CA SER A 51 3.30 2.03 13.97
C SER A 51 4.13 0.97 13.25
N VAL A 52 3.73 -0.30 13.44
CA VAL A 52 4.24 -1.45 12.69
C VAL A 52 3.05 -2.18 12.09
N PHE A 53 3.05 -2.26 10.77
CA PHE A 53 1.97 -2.94 10.02
C PHE A 53 2.52 -4.27 9.51
N GLU A 54 2.46 -5.28 10.37
CA GLU A 54 3.02 -6.60 10.11
C GLU A 54 2.05 -7.46 9.31
N ASN A 55 2.57 -8.14 8.29
CA ASN A 55 1.79 -8.96 7.37
C ASN A 55 0.70 -8.14 6.67
N GLN A 56 1.00 -6.88 6.43
CA GLN A 56 0.09 -5.96 5.76
C GLN A 56 0.79 -5.31 4.56
N TYR A 57 -0.01 -4.86 3.63
CA TYR A 57 0.46 -4.24 2.41
C TYR A 57 -0.51 -3.14 1.98
N LEU A 58 -0.05 -2.29 1.08
CA LEU A 58 -0.84 -1.17 0.60
C LEU A 58 -0.87 -1.19 -0.93
N HIS A 59 -1.99 -1.63 -1.49
CA HIS A 59 -2.24 -1.56 -2.92
C HIS A 59 -3.21 -0.41 -3.16
N ILE A 60 -2.78 0.58 -3.94
CA ILE A 60 -3.53 1.80 -4.16
C ILE A 60 -3.63 2.14 -5.63
N ARG A 61 -4.73 2.79 -5.95
CA ARG A 61 -4.98 3.36 -7.28
C ARG A 61 -5.52 4.77 -7.12
N GLY A 62 -5.32 5.56 -8.12
CA GLY A 62 -5.84 6.92 -8.17
C GLY A 62 -4.91 7.86 -8.88
N LYS A 63 -5.42 9.01 -9.24
CA LYS A 63 -4.67 10.01 -9.99
C LYS A 63 -4.65 11.32 -9.25
N GLY A 64 -3.44 11.73 -8.84
CA GLY A 64 -3.18 13.08 -8.40
C GLY A 64 -3.06 14.03 -9.58
N GLU A 65 -2.65 15.24 -9.31
CA GLU A 65 -2.42 16.28 -10.33
C GLU A 65 -1.07 16.96 -10.07
N ILE A 66 -0.57 17.65 -11.07
CA ILE A 66 0.61 18.49 -10.92
C ILE A 66 0.34 19.53 -9.84
N GLY A 67 1.22 19.61 -8.83
CA GLY A 67 1.07 20.53 -7.71
C GLY A 67 0.06 20.08 -6.64
N ASP A 68 -0.65 18.98 -6.89
CA ASP A 68 -1.62 18.45 -5.94
C ASP A 68 -1.61 16.90 -5.98
N PRO A 69 -0.49 16.29 -5.57
CA PRO A 69 -0.34 14.83 -5.64
C PRO A 69 -1.19 14.12 -4.59
N ILE A 70 -1.37 12.81 -4.78
CA ILE A 70 -1.77 11.93 -3.69
C ILE A 70 -0.53 11.73 -2.82
N GLU A 71 -0.65 11.93 -1.52
CA GLU A 71 0.47 11.81 -0.59
C GLU A 71 0.28 10.63 0.35
N ILE A 72 1.33 9.82 0.48
CA ILE A 72 1.39 8.74 1.47
C ILE A 72 2.61 9.01 2.32
N ALA A 73 2.39 9.30 3.61
CA ALA A 73 3.44 9.77 4.49
C ALA A 73 3.14 9.39 5.95
N SER A 74 3.76 10.10 6.86
CA SER A 74 3.62 9.84 8.29
C SER A 74 3.10 11.06 9.03
N TYR A 75 2.60 10.83 10.24
CA TYR A 75 2.26 11.90 11.18
C TYR A 75 2.68 11.50 12.60
N GLY A 76 2.65 12.46 13.51
CA GLY A 76 3.07 12.23 14.89
C GLY A 76 4.58 12.29 15.05
N GLU A 77 5.06 11.74 16.16
CA GLU A 77 6.49 11.73 16.51
C GLU A 77 6.97 10.31 16.76
N GLY A 78 8.27 10.09 16.53
CA GLY A 78 8.92 8.81 16.78
C GLY A 78 9.49 8.18 15.52
N GLU A 79 9.67 6.87 15.56
CA GLU A 79 10.18 6.09 14.46
C GLU A 79 9.25 6.15 13.25
N ARG A 80 9.82 6.07 12.07
CA ARG A 80 9.00 6.00 10.84
C ARG A 80 8.03 4.84 10.91
N PRO A 81 6.80 5.00 10.41
CA PRO A 81 5.88 3.87 10.31
C PRO A 81 6.50 2.77 9.45
N TYR A 82 6.38 1.55 9.90
CA TYR A 82 7.01 0.42 9.26
C TYR A 82 5.96 -0.52 8.66
N ILE A 83 5.99 -0.69 7.34
CA ILE A 83 5.17 -1.67 6.64
C ILE A 83 6.06 -2.87 6.36
N CYS A 84 5.74 -4.02 6.96
CA CYS A 84 6.44 -5.27 6.73
C CYS A 84 5.46 -6.28 6.14
N ALA A 85 5.47 -6.38 4.83
CA ALA A 85 4.48 -7.19 4.10
C ALA A 85 4.75 -8.68 4.23
N ASN A 86 6.00 -9.10 4.37
CA ASN A 86 6.38 -10.52 4.55
C ASN A 86 5.81 -11.44 3.45
N GLY A 87 5.78 -10.95 2.23
CA GLY A 87 5.29 -11.70 1.08
C GLY A 87 3.77 -11.75 0.91
N THR A 88 3.01 -11.00 1.73
CA THR A 88 1.54 -11.09 1.71
C THR A 88 0.85 -10.33 0.60
N GLY A 89 1.46 -9.27 0.08
CA GLY A 89 0.84 -8.39 -0.92
C GLY A 89 0.85 -8.97 -2.33
N ILE A 90 0.13 -10.04 -2.55
CA ILE A 90 0.14 -10.74 -3.84
C ILE A 90 -0.79 -10.04 -4.83
N TRP A 91 -0.27 -9.81 -6.02
CA TRP A 91 -1.00 -9.27 -7.16
C TRP A 91 -0.79 -10.17 -8.37
N CYS A 92 -1.88 -10.62 -8.99
CA CYS A 92 -1.80 -11.38 -10.24
C CYS A 92 -1.76 -10.39 -11.40
N GLN A 93 -0.61 -10.34 -12.07
CA GLN A 93 -0.42 -9.47 -13.23
C GLN A 93 -0.70 -10.24 -14.51
N ASN A 94 -1.57 -9.71 -15.33
CA ASN A 94 -1.86 -10.21 -16.66
C ASN A 94 -1.03 -9.40 -17.67
N TYR A 95 -0.12 -10.07 -18.37
CA TYR A 95 0.74 -9.45 -19.37
C TYR A 95 0.20 -9.56 -20.79
N GLY A 96 -1.00 -10.08 -20.96
CA GLY A 96 -1.64 -10.21 -22.26
C GLY A 96 -1.59 -11.61 -22.86
N ILE A 97 -2.05 -11.69 -24.09
CA ILE A 97 -2.14 -12.96 -24.84
C ILE A 97 -0.81 -13.22 -25.55
N GLN A 98 -0.36 -14.47 -25.52
CA GLN A 98 0.82 -14.90 -26.24
C GLN A 98 0.52 -14.88 -27.75
N LEU A 99 1.35 -14.19 -28.53
CA LEU A 99 1.10 -13.96 -29.96
C LEU A 99 1.12 -15.24 -30.80
N ASP A 100 1.97 -16.18 -30.45
CA ASP A 100 2.12 -17.44 -31.15
C ASP A 100 1.22 -18.56 -30.62
N SER A 101 0.51 -18.30 -29.52
CA SER A 101 -0.41 -19.26 -28.92
C SER A 101 -1.55 -18.52 -28.21
N PRO A 102 -2.56 -18.04 -28.98
CA PRO A 102 -3.64 -17.21 -28.41
C PRO A 102 -4.45 -17.84 -27.28
N ALA A 103 -4.35 -19.16 -27.12
CA ALA A 103 -5.00 -19.86 -26.01
C ALA A 103 -4.27 -19.65 -24.66
N HIS A 104 -3.05 -19.13 -24.68
CA HIS A 104 -2.25 -18.90 -23.48
C HIS A 104 -2.17 -17.42 -23.18
N VAL A 105 -2.35 -17.09 -21.92
CA VAL A 105 -2.26 -15.73 -21.39
C VAL A 105 -1.03 -15.64 -20.52
N TYR A 106 -0.23 -14.58 -20.72
CA TYR A 106 0.92 -14.30 -19.86
C TYR A 106 0.42 -13.77 -18.53
N GLN A 107 0.59 -14.54 -17.47
CA GLN A 107 0.25 -14.14 -16.11
C GLN A 107 1.41 -14.43 -15.16
N GLY A 108 1.53 -13.60 -14.17
CA GLY A 108 2.51 -13.77 -13.11
C GLY A 108 1.99 -13.20 -11.80
N ASN A 109 2.38 -13.81 -10.71
CA ASN A 109 2.10 -13.29 -9.38
C ASN A 109 3.29 -12.50 -8.89
N VAL A 110 3.04 -11.29 -8.41
CA VAL A 110 4.03 -10.46 -7.75
C VAL A 110 3.59 -10.18 -6.33
N SER A 111 4.55 -10.12 -5.42
CA SER A 111 4.30 -9.76 -4.03
C SER A 111 4.91 -8.39 -3.77
N SER A 112 4.10 -7.45 -3.33
CA SER A 112 4.53 -6.06 -3.14
C SER A 112 4.00 -5.49 -1.84
N ALA A 113 4.88 -4.84 -1.09
CA ALA A 113 4.47 -4.11 0.11
C ALA A 113 3.64 -2.88 -0.25
N ILE A 114 4.07 -2.17 -1.30
CA ILE A 114 3.29 -1.09 -1.90
C ILE A 114 3.18 -1.37 -3.40
N LEU A 115 1.97 -1.35 -3.90
CA LEU A 115 1.67 -1.49 -5.32
C LEU A 115 0.82 -0.31 -5.77
N LEU A 116 1.26 0.33 -6.84
CA LEU A 116 0.51 1.40 -7.50
C LEU A 116 0.01 0.88 -8.84
N TYR A 117 -1.30 0.95 -9.05
CA TYR A 117 -1.90 0.55 -10.33
C TYR A 117 -2.89 1.61 -10.78
N ASP A 118 -2.91 1.88 -12.09
CA ASP A 118 -3.71 2.97 -12.64
C ASP A 118 -3.49 4.27 -11.85
N ALA A 119 -2.22 4.62 -11.65
CA ALA A 119 -1.82 5.65 -10.70
C ALA A 119 -0.93 6.70 -11.37
N GLU A 120 -1.16 7.97 -11.00
CA GLU A 120 -0.39 9.12 -11.46
C GLU A 120 -0.21 10.12 -10.32
N TYR A 121 0.93 10.81 -10.30
CA TYR A 121 1.24 11.87 -9.34
C TYR A 121 1.03 11.43 -7.89
N ILE A 122 1.79 10.43 -7.48
CA ILE A 122 1.79 9.91 -6.11
C ILE A 122 3.14 10.18 -5.47
N TRP A 123 3.11 10.77 -4.27
CA TRP A 123 4.29 11.06 -3.49
C TRP A 123 4.30 10.22 -2.22
N ILE A 124 5.31 9.36 -2.09
CA ILE A 124 5.48 8.46 -0.96
C ILE A 124 6.77 8.83 -0.25
N HIS A 125 6.67 9.14 1.04
CA HIS A 125 7.85 9.53 1.82
C HIS A 125 7.67 9.26 3.32
N ASP A 126 8.79 9.29 4.05
CA ASP A 126 8.84 9.12 5.51
C ASP A 126 8.26 7.80 6.03
N LEU A 127 8.44 6.75 5.27
CA LEU A 127 8.04 5.39 5.62
C LEU A 127 9.24 4.47 5.60
N GLU A 128 9.17 3.40 6.40
CA GLU A 128 10.07 2.26 6.30
C GLU A 128 9.27 1.08 5.73
N ILE A 129 9.81 0.45 4.70
CA ILE A 129 9.08 -0.59 3.96
C ILE A 129 9.98 -1.80 3.77
N SER A 130 9.46 -2.97 4.08
CA SER A 130 10.13 -4.22 3.75
C SER A 130 9.13 -5.25 3.23
N ASN A 131 9.64 -6.19 2.47
CA ASN A 131 8.85 -7.30 1.97
C ASN A 131 9.73 -8.56 2.06
N LYS A 132 9.95 -9.01 3.30
CA LYS A 132 10.79 -10.16 3.56
C LYS A 132 10.13 -11.42 3.03
N ASP A 133 10.93 -12.26 2.41
CA ASP A 133 10.48 -13.56 1.98
C ASP A 133 10.30 -14.46 3.21
N ILE A 134 9.11 -15.04 3.34
CA ILE A 134 8.83 -16.02 4.40
C ILE A 134 9.31 -17.42 4.01
N ILE A 135 9.77 -17.61 2.77
CA ILE A 135 10.31 -18.89 2.31
C ILE A 135 11.66 -19.09 3.00
N ASN A 136 11.83 -20.25 3.63
CA ASN A 136 13.11 -20.65 4.21
C ASN A 136 14.14 -20.79 3.07
N ARG A 137 15.10 -19.86 3.00
CA ARG A 137 16.12 -19.88 1.95
C ARG A 137 16.97 -21.15 1.97
N ASP A 138 17.20 -21.71 3.15
CA ASP A 138 17.95 -22.94 3.27
C ASP A 138 17.23 -24.09 2.57
N ALA A 139 15.91 -24.15 2.68
CA ALA A 139 15.11 -25.14 1.99
C ALA A 139 15.11 -24.92 0.46
N VAL A 140 15.20 -23.67 0.00
CA VAL A 140 15.26 -23.37 -1.45
C VAL A 140 16.63 -23.76 -2.02
N GLU A 141 17.70 -23.54 -1.28
CA GLU A 141 19.05 -23.90 -1.73
C GLU A 141 19.21 -25.41 -1.93
N GLU A 142 18.46 -26.24 -1.21
CA GLU A 142 18.48 -27.70 -1.38
C GLU A 142 17.92 -28.13 -2.74
N TYR A 143 17.14 -27.29 -3.43
CA TYR A 143 16.57 -27.60 -4.73
C TYR A 143 17.34 -27.00 -5.91
N LEU A 144 18.36 -26.23 -5.63
CA LEU A 144 19.21 -25.64 -6.64
C LEU A 144 20.48 -26.45 -6.86
#